data_ecaf93ae32de0a1068f65892730e34f6
#
_entry.id   ecaf93ae32de0a1068f65892730e34f6
#
_cell.length_a   1.000
_cell.length_b   1.000
_cell.length_c   1.000
_cell.angle_alpha   90.00
_cell.angle_beta   90.00
_cell.angle_gamma   90.00
#
_symmetry.space_group_name_H-M   'P 1'
#
loop_
_entity.id
_entity.type
_entity.pdbx_description
1 polymer ?
#
loop_
_entity_poly.entity_id
_entity_poly.type
_entity_poly.pdbx_seq_one_letter_code
_entity_poly.pdbx_strand_id
1 'polypeptide(L)'
;MSGDDTHTPLDVAAALAGAMNAHDIESFVSLFAEDYDSEQPAHPDRRFRGRDQVRENWSAVFSGIPDFRAELVASAVEADTAWTEWRWHGTHEDGSRLDMAGVIVMGVRDASITWARLYVEPVESAGEGIDAAVCEMSGRE
;
A
#
# COMPACT_ATOMS: atom_id res chain seq x y z
N MET A 1 23.96 13.17 -15.88
CA MET A 1 23.36 12.90 -15.56
C MET A 1 22.61 12.25 -15.43
N SER A 2 22.48 12.19 -15.38
CA SER A 2 21.81 11.56 -15.61
C SER A 2 20.55 11.13 -15.13
N GLY A 3 19.67 10.55 -15.65
CA GLY A 3 18.40 10.05 -15.32
C GLY A 3 18.30 9.21 -14.08
N ASP A 4 19.41 9.07 -13.43
CA ASP A 4 19.48 8.21 -12.25
C ASP A 4 18.66 8.76 -11.09
N ASP A 5 18.48 10.07 -11.07
CA ASP A 5 17.72 10.70 -9.99
C ASP A 5 16.26 10.31 -9.97
N THR A 6 15.74 9.77 -11.08
CA THR A 6 14.35 9.38 -11.17
C THR A 6 14.06 8.00 -10.59
N HIS A 7 15.08 7.36 -10.02
CA HIS A 7 14.99 5.97 -9.55
C HIS A 7 15.16 5.83 -8.04
N THR A 8 15.05 6.94 -7.31
CA THR A 8 15.14 6.89 -5.86
C THR A 8 13.88 6.20 -5.29
N PRO A 9 13.98 5.66 -4.06
CA PRO A 9 12.78 5.10 -3.42
C PRO A 9 11.62 6.08 -3.34
N LEU A 10 11.91 7.36 -3.12
CA LEU A 10 10.86 8.38 -3.06
C LEU A 10 10.17 8.55 -4.41
N ASP A 11 10.96 8.55 -5.49
CA ASP A 11 10.41 8.67 -6.84
C ASP A 11 9.52 7.48 -7.17
N VAL A 12 9.92 6.28 -6.75
CA VAL A 12 9.11 5.07 -6.98
C VAL A 12 7.81 5.14 -6.20
N ALA A 13 7.85 5.63 -4.96
CA ALA A 13 6.64 5.80 -4.15
C ALA A 13 5.68 6.80 -4.81
N ALA A 14 6.20 7.90 -5.34
CA ALA A 14 5.38 8.89 -6.04
C ALA A 14 4.79 8.30 -7.33
N ALA A 15 5.58 7.52 -8.06
CA ALA A 15 5.10 6.85 -9.28
C ALA A 15 4.01 5.84 -8.95
N LEU A 16 4.14 5.15 -7.83
CA LEU A 16 3.14 4.19 -7.36
C LEU A 16 1.81 4.90 -7.11
N ALA A 17 1.85 6.01 -6.39
CA ALA A 17 0.64 6.80 -6.13
C ALA A 17 0.00 7.28 -7.44
N GLY A 18 0.81 7.74 -8.37
CA GLY A 18 0.32 8.19 -9.68
C GLY A 18 -0.37 7.09 -10.46
N ALA A 19 0.23 5.91 -10.50
CA ALA A 19 -0.34 4.76 -11.21
C ALA A 19 -1.65 4.31 -10.55
N MET A 20 -1.70 4.32 -9.22
CA MET A 20 -2.92 3.99 -8.48
C MET A 20 -4.05 4.94 -8.86
N ASN A 21 -3.77 6.23 -8.86
CA ASN A 21 -4.80 7.24 -9.14
C ASN A 21 -5.22 7.27 -10.62
N ALA A 22 -4.33 6.87 -11.52
CA ALA A 22 -4.64 6.75 -12.93
C ALA A 22 -5.36 5.44 -13.25
N HIS A 23 -5.42 4.50 -12.31
CA HIS A 23 -5.95 3.15 -12.52
C HIS A 23 -5.23 2.47 -13.68
N ASP A 24 -3.92 2.72 -13.79
CA ASP A 24 -3.10 2.22 -14.89
C ASP A 24 -2.37 0.97 -14.40
N ILE A 25 -2.99 -0.19 -14.65
CA ILE A 25 -2.48 -1.45 -14.13
C ILE A 25 -1.10 -1.78 -14.70
N GLU A 26 -0.83 -1.46 -15.95
CA GLU A 26 0.46 -1.76 -16.56
C GLU A 26 1.58 -0.93 -15.93
N SER A 27 1.34 0.37 -15.76
CA SER A 27 2.32 1.22 -15.08
C SER A 27 2.50 0.81 -13.64
N PHE A 28 1.42 0.43 -12.97
CA PHE A 28 1.48 -0.01 -11.57
C PHE A 28 2.35 -1.26 -11.43
N VAL A 29 2.05 -2.29 -12.20
CA VAL A 29 2.76 -3.57 -12.12
C VAL A 29 4.22 -3.41 -12.50
N SER A 30 4.54 -2.52 -13.44
CA SER A 30 5.90 -2.31 -13.90
C SER A 30 6.83 -1.79 -12.81
N LEU A 31 6.28 -1.26 -11.72
CA LEU A 31 7.09 -0.77 -10.60
C LEU A 31 7.58 -1.88 -9.68
N PHE A 32 7.10 -3.10 -9.86
CA PHE A 32 7.42 -4.22 -8.98
C PHE A 32 8.41 -5.17 -9.66
N ALA A 33 9.35 -5.71 -8.88
CA ALA A 33 10.27 -6.73 -9.38
C ALA A 33 9.52 -8.03 -9.67
N GLU A 34 10.06 -8.83 -10.58
CA GLU A 34 9.41 -10.11 -10.93
C GLU A 34 9.27 -11.02 -9.71
N ASP A 35 10.24 -10.99 -8.81
CA ASP A 35 10.25 -11.81 -7.60
C ASP A 35 9.84 -11.02 -6.36
N TYR A 36 9.05 -9.98 -6.54
CA TYR A 36 8.55 -9.14 -5.46
C TYR A 36 7.98 -9.99 -4.33
N ASP A 37 8.32 -9.62 -3.10
CA ASP A 37 7.87 -10.33 -1.89
C ASP A 37 7.00 -9.39 -1.06
N SER A 38 5.74 -9.77 -0.85
CA SER A 38 4.77 -8.96 -0.13
C SER A 38 4.41 -9.61 1.18
N GLU A 39 4.46 -8.83 2.25
CA GLU A 39 4.07 -9.28 3.58
C GLU A 39 3.09 -8.32 4.22
N GLN A 40 2.20 -8.87 5.02
CA GLN A 40 1.37 -8.11 5.92
C GLN A 40 1.60 -8.69 7.30
N PRO A 41 2.56 -8.16 8.06
CA PRO A 41 2.97 -8.81 9.32
C PRO A 41 1.86 -9.03 10.34
N ALA A 42 0.83 -8.20 10.34
CA ALA A 42 -0.33 -8.40 11.20
C ALA A 42 -1.26 -9.50 10.68
N HIS A 43 -1.06 -9.93 9.44
CA HIS A 43 -1.89 -10.95 8.77
C HIS A 43 -0.96 -11.87 7.98
N PRO A 44 -0.19 -12.74 8.65
CA PRO A 44 0.89 -13.49 7.97
C PRO A 44 0.41 -14.39 6.84
N ASP A 45 -0.84 -14.85 6.87
CA ASP A 45 -1.36 -15.69 5.80
C ASP A 45 -1.59 -14.93 4.49
N ARG A 46 -1.48 -13.60 4.50
CA ARG A 46 -1.64 -12.79 3.30
C ARG A 46 -0.35 -12.65 2.49
N ARG A 47 0.73 -13.26 2.93
CA ARG A 47 2.00 -13.20 2.24
C ARG A 47 1.91 -13.83 0.85
N PHE A 48 2.57 -13.19 -0.13
CA PHE A 48 2.65 -13.74 -1.48
C PHE A 48 3.93 -13.26 -2.16
N ARG A 49 4.24 -13.86 -3.30
CA ARG A 49 5.37 -13.48 -4.13
C ARG A 49 4.95 -13.30 -5.57
N GLY A 50 5.64 -12.38 -6.26
CA GLY A 50 5.54 -12.24 -7.70
C GLY A 50 4.61 -11.14 -8.16
N ARG A 51 4.90 -10.65 -9.37
CA ARG A 51 4.14 -9.57 -10.00
C ARG A 51 2.75 -10.00 -10.45
N ASP A 52 2.59 -11.27 -10.78
CA ASP A 52 1.31 -11.74 -11.28
C ASP A 52 0.21 -11.58 -10.22
N GLN A 53 0.54 -11.84 -8.96
CA GLN A 53 -0.43 -11.65 -7.89
C GLN A 53 -0.72 -10.17 -7.67
N VAL A 54 0.29 -9.31 -7.83
CA VAL A 54 0.08 -7.85 -7.75
C VAL A 54 -0.93 -7.43 -8.82
N ARG A 55 -0.77 -7.92 -10.05
CA ARG A 55 -1.68 -7.59 -11.15
C ARG A 55 -3.08 -8.06 -10.85
N GLU A 56 -3.23 -9.28 -10.38
CA GLU A 56 -4.53 -9.84 -10.07
C GLU A 56 -5.23 -9.04 -8.98
N ASN A 57 -4.51 -8.74 -7.91
CA ASN A 57 -5.08 -8.01 -6.77
C ASN A 57 -5.53 -6.61 -7.17
N TRP A 58 -4.67 -5.88 -7.85
CA TRP A 58 -4.97 -4.47 -8.15
C TRP A 58 -5.90 -4.29 -9.33
N SER A 59 -5.91 -5.26 -10.26
CA SER A 59 -6.96 -5.27 -11.28
C SER A 59 -8.34 -5.40 -10.65
N ALA A 60 -8.44 -6.23 -9.60
CA ALA A 60 -9.69 -6.39 -8.87
C ALA A 60 -10.07 -5.10 -8.13
N VAL A 61 -9.09 -4.42 -7.53
CA VAL A 61 -9.35 -3.15 -6.82
C VAL A 61 -9.86 -2.10 -7.82
N PHE A 62 -9.17 -1.93 -8.92
CA PHE A 62 -9.55 -0.90 -9.91
C PHE A 62 -10.91 -1.19 -10.54
N SER A 63 -11.23 -2.47 -10.78
CA SER A 63 -12.53 -2.85 -11.32
C SER A 63 -13.65 -2.70 -10.30
N GLY A 64 -13.39 -3.11 -9.07
CA GLY A 64 -14.41 -3.13 -8.03
C GLY A 64 -14.67 -1.77 -7.40
N ILE A 65 -13.71 -0.85 -7.50
CA ILE A 65 -13.81 0.47 -6.88
C ILE A 65 -13.39 1.49 -7.93
N PRO A 66 -14.30 1.82 -8.88
CA PRO A 66 -13.95 2.70 -10.02
C PRO A 66 -13.46 4.09 -9.62
N ASP A 67 -13.84 4.57 -8.44
CA ASP A 67 -13.42 5.86 -7.93
C ASP A 67 -12.26 5.75 -6.92
N PHE A 68 -11.53 4.64 -6.93
CA PHE A 68 -10.41 4.44 -6.02
C PHE A 68 -9.40 5.58 -6.14
N ARG A 69 -8.99 6.10 -4.99
CA ARG A 69 -7.97 7.14 -4.90
C ARG A 69 -7.00 6.82 -3.79
N ALA A 70 -5.74 7.08 -4.05
CA ALA A 70 -4.67 6.93 -3.07
C ALA A 70 -4.04 8.28 -2.78
N GLU A 71 -3.83 8.54 -1.52
CA GLU A 71 -3.10 9.73 -1.08
C GLU A 71 -1.84 9.29 -0.36
N LEU A 72 -0.68 9.73 -0.87
CA LEU A 72 0.59 9.53 -0.19
C LEU A 72 0.75 10.69 0.78
N VAL A 73 0.46 10.42 2.06
CA VAL A 73 0.36 11.46 3.08
C VAL A 73 1.74 11.97 3.48
N ALA A 74 2.69 11.06 3.64
CA ALA A 74 4.03 11.39 4.07
C ALA A 74 4.96 10.27 3.68
N SER A 75 6.25 10.57 3.60
CA SER A 75 7.23 9.54 3.29
C SER A 75 8.58 9.92 3.88
N ALA A 76 9.39 8.90 4.12
CA ALA A 76 10.77 9.05 4.57
C ALA A 76 11.58 7.95 3.90
N VAL A 77 12.83 8.23 3.67
CA VAL A 77 13.71 7.28 2.99
C VAL A 77 14.98 7.10 3.80
N GLU A 78 15.38 5.85 3.96
CA GLU A 78 16.68 5.52 4.53
C GLU A 78 17.31 4.47 3.62
N ALA A 79 18.43 4.81 3.03
CA ALA A 79 19.12 3.95 2.06
C ALA A 79 18.14 3.53 0.96
N ASP A 80 17.92 2.24 0.77
CA ASP A 80 17.04 1.72 -0.29
C ASP A 80 15.60 1.51 0.18
N THR A 81 15.28 1.95 1.39
CA THR A 81 13.96 1.70 1.98
C THR A 81 13.15 2.97 2.05
N ALA A 82 11.92 2.90 1.60
CA ALA A 82 10.95 3.99 1.70
C ALA A 82 9.89 3.62 2.72
N TRP A 83 9.62 4.53 3.64
CA TRP A 83 8.54 4.44 4.61
C TRP A 83 7.46 5.38 4.13
N THR A 84 6.29 4.85 3.76
CA THR A 84 5.25 5.63 3.10
C THR A 84 3.94 5.50 3.86
N GLU A 85 3.31 6.64 4.11
CA GLU A 85 2.03 6.69 4.83
C GLU A 85 0.92 6.99 3.84
N TRP A 86 -0.17 6.24 3.91
CA TRP A 86 -1.22 6.27 2.89
C TRP A 86 -2.61 6.45 3.47
N ARG A 87 -3.47 7.08 2.67
CA ARG A 87 -4.92 7.00 2.83
C ARG A 87 -5.48 6.55 1.49
N TRP A 88 -6.37 5.57 1.54
CA TRP A 88 -7.04 5.05 0.35
C TRP A 88 -8.54 5.25 0.51
N HIS A 89 -9.20 5.73 -0.55
CA HIS A 89 -10.63 6.04 -0.54
C HIS A 89 -11.31 5.49 -1.78
N GLY A 90 -12.58 5.21 -1.66
CA GLY A 90 -13.40 4.80 -2.78
C GLY A 90 -14.78 4.37 -2.33
N THR A 91 -15.53 3.86 -3.28
CA THR A 91 -16.90 3.41 -3.05
C THR A 91 -17.06 2.02 -3.66
N HIS A 92 -17.55 1.07 -2.84
CA HIS A 92 -17.85 -0.28 -3.31
C HIS A 92 -19.13 -0.26 -4.14
N GLU A 93 -19.38 -1.35 -4.89
CA GLU A 93 -20.57 -1.47 -5.71
C GLU A 93 -21.86 -1.31 -4.90
N ASP A 94 -21.85 -1.79 -3.66
CA ASP A 94 -23.05 -1.69 -2.79
C ASP A 94 -23.21 -0.31 -2.16
N GLY A 95 -22.35 0.64 -2.52
CA GLY A 95 -22.43 2.00 -2.01
C GLY A 95 -21.68 2.23 -0.71
N SER A 96 -21.15 1.19 -0.09
CA SER A 96 -20.35 1.37 1.13
C SER A 96 -19.00 2.00 0.81
N ARG A 97 -18.43 2.69 1.78
CA ARG A 97 -17.16 3.38 1.57
C ARG A 97 -15.97 2.48 1.84
N LEU A 98 -14.98 2.59 0.97
CA LEU A 98 -13.65 2.11 1.25
C LEU A 98 -12.87 3.26 1.89
N ASP A 99 -12.33 3.04 3.07
CA ASP A 99 -11.49 4.03 3.75
C ASP A 99 -10.41 3.27 4.49
N MET A 100 -9.16 3.42 4.02
CA MET A 100 -8.05 2.68 4.60
C MET A 100 -6.92 3.64 4.93
N ALA A 101 -6.17 3.31 5.97
CA ALA A 101 -5.05 4.15 6.42
C ALA A 101 -3.93 3.24 6.90
N GLY A 102 -2.71 3.68 6.71
CA GLY A 102 -1.58 2.94 7.24
C GLY A 102 -0.29 3.24 6.55
N VAL A 103 0.66 2.34 6.75
CA VAL A 103 2.03 2.52 6.30
C VAL A 103 2.45 1.33 5.45
N ILE A 104 3.16 1.62 4.37
CA ILE A 104 3.83 0.60 3.58
C ILE A 104 5.31 0.91 3.62
N VAL A 105 6.08 -0.09 4.06
CA VAL A 105 7.55 -0.03 4.05
C VAL A 105 8.00 -0.83 2.83
N MET A 106 8.77 -0.23 1.94
CA MET A 106 9.16 -0.91 0.72
C MET A 106 10.63 -0.77 0.44
N GLY A 107 11.23 -1.86 -0.04
CA GLY A 107 12.61 -1.86 -0.51
C GLY A 107 12.63 -1.65 -2.01
N VAL A 108 13.50 -0.74 -2.46
CA VAL A 108 13.61 -0.39 -3.87
C VAL A 108 15.01 -0.66 -4.34
N ARG A 109 15.13 -1.36 -5.47
CA ARG A 109 16.42 -1.62 -6.11
C ARG A 109 16.23 -1.51 -7.62
N ASP A 110 17.10 -0.75 -8.25
CA ASP A 110 17.06 -0.56 -9.71
C ASP A 110 15.69 -0.11 -10.17
N ALA A 111 15.10 0.86 -9.45
CA ALA A 111 13.79 1.45 -9.76
C ALA A 111 12.63 0.48 -9.60
N SER A 112 12.85 -0.67 -8.95
CA SER A 112 11.79 -1.67 -8.73
C SER A 112 11.58 -1.92 -7.26
N ILE A 113 10.33 -2.13 -6.89
CA ILE A 113 9.98 -2.52 -5.52
C ILE A 113 10.24 -4.02 -5.42
N THR A 114 11.19 -4.39 -4.56
CA THR A 114 11.59 -5.80 -4.41
C THR A 114 10.90 -6.49 -3.26
N TRP A 115 10.47 -5.74 -2.26
CA TRP A 115 9.71 -6.27 -1.15
C TRP A 115 8.90 -5.14 -0.52
N ALA A 116 7.85 -5.52 0.19
CA ALA A 116 7.08 -4.55 0.96
C ALA A 116 6.47 -5.21 2.19
N ARG A 117 6.31 -4.41 3.24
CA ARG A 117 5.53 -4.78 4.41
C ARG A 117 4.39 -3.78 4.52
N LEU A 118 3.17 -4.29 4.51
CA LEU A 118 1.99 -3.45 4.50
C LEU A 118 1.31 -3.48 5.87
N TYR A 119 1.04 -2.30 6.36
CA TYR A 119 0.32 -2.08 7.62
C TYR A 119 -0.90 -1.19 7.37
N VAL A 120 -1.55 -1.38 6.23
CA VAL A 120 -2.71 -0.58 5.83
C VAL A 120 -3.97 -1.36 6.20
N GLU A 121 -4.85 -0.73 6.99
CA GLU A 121 -6.03 -1.39 7.52
C GLU A 121 -7.26 -0.51 7.31
N PRO A 122 -8.46 -1.12 7.30
CA PRO A 122 -9.68 -0.34 7.22
C PRO A 122 -9.82 0.61 8.41
N VAL A 123 -10.27 1.82 8.14
CA VAL A 123 -10.56 2.80 9.19
C VAL A 123 -11.94 2.49 9.74
N GLU A 124 -12.04 2.42 11.07
CA GLU A 124 -13.32 2.20 11.72
C GLU A 124 -14.16 3.47 11.65
N SER A 125 -15.40 3.34 11.21
CA SER A 125 -16.32 4.49 11.21
C SER A 125 -16.78 4.83 12.63
N ALA A 126 -16.80 3.83 13.50
CA ALA A 126 -17.10 3.98 14.92
C ALA A 126 -16.46 2.80 15.64
N GLY A 127 -15.94 3.04 16.81
CA GLY A 127 -15.26 1.99 17.54
C GLY A 127 -15.09 2.35 18.99
N GLU A 128 -14.41 1.49 19.72
CA GLU A 128 -14.14 1.68 21.13
C GLU A 128 -13.10 2.77 21.34
N GLY A 129 -13.18 3.43 22.49
CA GLY A 129 -12.19 4.41 22.87
C GLY A 129 -10.90 3.76 23.37
N ILE A 130 -9.97 4.61 23.76
CA ILE A 130 -8.60 4.14 24.09
C ILE A 130 -8.60 3.24 25.33
N ASP A 131 -9.43 3.53 26.33
CA ASP A 131 -9.41 2.72 27.54
C ASP A 131 -9.85 1.28 27.26
N ALA A 132 -10.91 1.10 26.47
CA ALA A 132 -11.39 -0.23 26.11
C ALA A 132 -10.34 -0.96 25.26
N ALA A 133 -9.70 -0.26 24.34
CA ALA A 133 -8.66 -0.85 23.50
C ALA A 133 -7.48 -1.32 24.34
N VAL A 134 -7.08 -0.53 25.33
CA VAL A 134 -5.96 -0.91 26.22
C VAL A 134 -6.34 -2.10 27.09
N CYS A 135 -7.58 -2.13 27.60
CA CYS A 135 -8.04 -3.27 28.38
C CYS A 135 -8.02 -4.55 27.56
N GLU A 136 -8.45 -4.48 26.31
CA GLU A 136 -8.41 -5.65 25.43
C GLU A 136 -6.98 -6.10 25.17
N MET A 137 -6.10 -5.15 24.86
CA MET A 137 -4.71 -5.45 24.55
C MET A 137 -3.99 -6.04 25.77
N SER A 138 -4.29 -5.55 26.96
CA SER A 138 -3.64 -5.99 28.19
C SER A 138 -4.26 -7.24 28.80
N GLY A 139 -5.40 -7.69 28.29
CA GLY A 139 -6.11 -8.84 28.84
C GLY A 139 -6.87 -8.54 30.12
N ARG A 140 -7.11 -7.25 30.43
CA ARG A 140 -7.84 -6.83 31.63
C ARG A 140 -9.26 -6.44 31.26
N GLU A 141 -10.13 -6.60 32.22
CA GLU A 141 -11.54 -6.25 32.01
C GLU A 141 -11.95 -4.98 32.70
#